data_2af880dbcddf779a41356e73842acb75
#
_entry.id   2af880dbcddf779a41356e73842acb75
#
_cell.length_a   1.000
_cell.length_b   1.000
_cell.length_c   1.000
_cell.angle_alpha   90.00
_cell.angle_beta   90.00
_cell.angle_gamma   90.00
#
_symmetry.space_group_name_H-M   'P 1'
#
loop_
_entity.id
_entity.type
_entity.pdbx_description
1 polymer ?
#
loop_
_entity_poly.entity_id
_entity_poly.type
_entity_poly.pdbx_seq_one_letter_code
_entity_poly.pdbx_strand_id
1 'polypeptide(L)'
;MSANINNIQKNIFGRLTEEAVAKKCQVHLSEDEFNILACSNCLTTLNYQNFSFVLLKYQEDVYVGIASFAECLLDGTDICDDFDCYEITAPFWLAIVYYGNLRVLDSVTKYQIMELIDPDANDDVINYQYEQLKQFFPYISLIKYNGVVEQSIIDYPELFIKKVALLFFLTQECTWNLPFDNNTVSAYKKFYNCIGLTHRAYPIDNIIRSLLSTEWRFCFLELYRCVERLYPIEQFSDILKLLENGFFITELIERFILSRSREINLLTDICQIVLSKSNASFDKLFVEPINKEKIASKAASTIYEVRNRIAHDQVIDFNFENESIANTYIIVLLDIIEIGYIHYQKKMEKIYPIGISSKKKYSIKELTVPNLVDVQK
;
A
#
# COMPACT_ATOMS: atom_id res chain seq x y z
N MET A 1 -17.74 11.83 -5.51
CA MET A 1 -18.20 12.89 -6.44
C MET A 1 -18.53 12.24 -7.76
N SER A 2 -19.76 12.31 -8.23
CA SER A 2 -20.08 11.91 -9.60
C SER A 2 -19.51 12.98 -10.55
N ALA A 3 -18.63 12.58 -11.46
CA ALA A 3 -18.13 13.49 -12.48
C ALA A 3 -19.19 13.66 -13.57
N ASN A 4 -19.25 14.85 -14.15
CA ASN A 4 -20.09 15.08 -15.32
C ASN A 4 -19.52 14.24 -16.50
N ILE A 5 -20.33 13.41 -17.12
CA ILE A 5 -19.94 12.50 -18.22
C ILE A 5 -19.25 13.24 -19.35
N ASN A 6 -19.74 14.43 -19.71
CA ASN A 6 -19.10 15.26 -20.72
C ASN A 6 -17.66 15.65 -20.35
N ASN A 7 -17.40 15.86 -19.04
CA ASN A 7 -16.06 16.16 -18.56
C ASN A 7 -15.15 14.94 -18.60
N ILE A 8 -15.69 13.74 -18.33
CA ILE A 8 -14.95 12.48 -18.45
C ILE A 8 -14.50 12.30 -19.89
N GLN A 9 -15.42 12.35 -20.82
CA GLN A 9 -15.15 12.15 -22.24
C GLN A 9 -14.19 13.22 -22.78
N LYS A 10 -14.46 14.49 -22.52
CA LYS A 10 -13.57 15.59 -22.92
C LYS A 10 -12.14 15.43 -22.37
N ASN A 11 -11.99 14.96 -21.14
CA ASN A 11 -10.68 14.72 -20.56
C ASN A 11 -9.93 13.57 -21.24
N ILE A 12 -10.63 12.47 -21.56
CA ILE A 12 -10.03 11.30 -22.23
C ILE A 12 -9.59 11.68 -23.63
N PHE A 13 -10.45 12.32 -24.42
CA PHE A 13 -10.09 12.75 -25.76
C PHE A 13 -9.04 13.86 -25.77
N GLY A 14 -9.03 14.73 -24.77
CA GLY A 14 -7.96 15.75 -24.61
C GLY A 14 -6.57 15.20 -24.35
N ARG A 15 -6.45 13.90 -24.02
CA ARG A 15 -5.15 13.20 -23.94
C ARG A 15 -4.69 12.65 -25.30
N LEU A 16 -5.64 12.47 -26.23
CA LEU A 16 -5.37 11.92 -27.55
C LEU A 16 -5.20 13.01 -28.61
N THR A 17 -5.93 14.11 -28.51
CA THR A 17 -5.97 15.15 -29.56
C THR A 17 -6.07 16.56 -28.97
N GLU A 18 -6.00 17.57 -29.83
CA GLU A 18 -6.16 18.97 -29.44
C GLU A 18 -7.56 19.28 -28.89
N GLU A 19 -7.66 20.27 -27.99
CA GLU A 19 -8.90 20.60 -27.28
C GLU A 19 -10.10 20.87 -28.20
N ALA A 20 -9.86 21.49 -29.35
CA ALA A 20 -10.92 21.81 -30.31
C ALA A 20 -11.57 20.55 -30.89
N VAL A 21 -10.77 19.54 -31.22
CA VAL A 21 -11.21 18.23 -31.73
C VAL A 21 -11.80 17.39 -30.62
N ALA A 22 -11.15 17.35 -29.47
CA ALA A 22 -11.60 16.62 -28.30
C ALA A 22 -13.02 16.98 -27.84
N LYS A 23 -13.45 18.24 -28.05
CA LYS A 23 -14.80 18.70 -27.73
C LYS A 23 -15.90 18.10 -28.63
N LYS A 24 -15.53 17.65 -29.80
CA LYS A 24 -16.44 17.01 -30.76
C LYS A 24 -16.51 15.49 -30.63
N CYS A 25 -15.52 14.90 -29.94
CA CYS A 25 -15.40 13.45 -29.79
C CYS A 25 -16.12 12.95 -28.55
N GLN A 26 -16.84 11.85 -28.70
CA GLN A 26 -17.47 11.16 -27.59
C GLN A 26 -17.45 9.64 -27.79
N VAL A 27 -17.48 8.90 -26.68
CA VAL A 27 -17.71 7.46 -26.70
C VAL A 27 -19.22 7.22 -26.75
N HIS A 28 -19.63 6.36 -27.66
CA HIS A 28 -21.04 5.94 -27.77
C HIS A 28 -21.41 5.13 -26.52
N LEU A 29 -22.46 5.53 -25.84
CA LEU A 29 -23.03 4.83 -24.67
C LEU A 29 -24.53 4.62 -24.92
N SER A 30 -25.01 3.43 -24.64
CA SER A 30 -26.44 3.18 -24.48
C SER A 30 -27.00 3.94 -23.28
N GLU A 31 -28.32 4.03 -23.17
CA GLU A 31 -28.96 4.70 -22.01
C GLU A 31 -28.59 4.03 -20.68
N ASP A 32 -28.54 2.70 -20.67
CA ASP A 32 -28.13 1.94 -19.48
C ASP A 32 -26.66 2.18 -19.12
N GLU A 33 -25.75 2.18 -20.09
CA GLU A 33 -24.34 2.47 -19.88
C GLU A 33 -24.11 3.91 -19.40
N PHE A 34 -24.87 4.86 -19.94
CA PHE A 34 -24.85 6.24 -19.46
C PHE A 34 -25.25 6.32 -17.98
N ASN A 35 -26.31 5.61 -17.58
CA ASN A 35 -26.75 5.53 -16.19
C ASN A 35 -25.71 4.87 -15.28
N ILE A 36 -25.05 3.80 -15.73
CA ILE A 36 -23.96 3.16 -15.00
C ILE A 36 -22.84 4.17 -14.75
N LEU A 37 -22.37 4.88 -15.77
CA LEU A 37 -21.30 5.87 -15.63
C LEU A 37 -21.70 7.04 -14.74
N ALA A 38 -22.94 7.55 -14.90
CA ALA A 38 -23.47 8.66 -14.09
C ALA A 38 -23.59 8.32 -12.59
N CYS A 39 -23.95 7.06 -12.29
CA CYS A 39 -24.14 6.59 -10.91
C CYS A 39 -22.87 5.99 -10.28
N SER A 40 -21.83 5.75 -11.08
CA SER A 40 -20.56 5.24 -10.57
C SER A 40 -19.79 6.32 -9.80
N ASN A 41 -19.38 5.98 -8.58
CA ASN A 41 -18.60 6.88 -7.73
C ASN A 41 -17.20 6.32 -7.53
N CYS A 42 -16.18 7.10 -7.84
CA CYS A 42 -14.81 6.78 -7.43
C CYS A 42 -14.63 7.05 -5.94
N LEU A 43 -14.31 6.03 -5.19
CA LEU A 43 -14.04 6.12 -3.75
C LEU A 43 -12.60 6.56 -3.51
N THR A 44 -11.65 5.94 -4.21
CA THR A 44 -10.22 6.29 -4.14
C THR A 44 -9.44 5.70 -5.30
N THR A 45 -8.20 6.17 -5.47
CA THR A 45 -7.23 5.64 -6.44
C THR A 45 -5.89 5.40 -5.77
N LEU A 46 -5.12 4.45 -6.30
CA LEU A 46 -3.82 4.09 -5.79
C LEU A 46 -2.88 3.74 -6.95
N ASN A 47 -1.65 4.25 -6.91
CA ASN A 47 -0.66 4.02 -7.96
C ASN A 47 0.61 3.41 -7.37
N TYR A 48 1.10 2.34 -8.00
CA TYR A 48 2.39 1.73 -7.71
C TYR A 48 3.12 1.46 -9.03
N GLN A 49 4.28 2.11 -9.22
CA GLN A 49 5.09 1.95 -10.44
C GLN A 49 4.23 2.03 -11.72
N ASN A 50 4.08 0.90 -12.41
CA ASN A 50 3.33 0.76 -13.66
C ASN A 50 1.87 0.33 -13.48
N PHE A 51 1.37 0.32 -12.24
CA PHE A 51 0.01 -0.11 -11.93
C PHE A 51 -0.81 1.03 -11.36
N SER A 52 -2.05 1.11 -11.80
CA SER A 52 -3.05 2.03 -11.25
C SER A 52 -4.27 1.23 -10.81
N PHE A 53 -4.70 1.44 -9.58
CA PHE A 53 -5.88 0.81 -8.99
C PHE A 53 -6.93 1.90 -8.78
N VAL A 54 -8.16 1.63 -9.22
CA VAL A 54 -9.30 2.55 -9.10
C VAL A 54 -10.44 1.82 -8.40
N LEU A 55 -10.84 2.28 -7.23
CA LEU A 55 -11.95 1.73 -6.47
C LEU A 55 -13.23 2.47 -6.83
N LEU A 56 -14.18 1.75 -7.39
CA LEU A 56 -15.47 2.27 -7.85
C LEU A 56 -16.60 1.64 -7.02
N LYS A 57 -17.58 2.46 -6.65
CA LYS A 57 -18.87 1.99 -6.14
C LYS A 57 -19.95 2.28 -7.19
N TYR A 58 -20.72 1.23 -7.54
CA TYR A 58 -21.91 1.34 -8.35
C TYR A 58 -23.04 0.58 -7.67
N GLN A 59 -24.13 1.29 -7.32
CA GLN A 59 -25.20 0.77 -6.47
C GLN A 59 -24.65 0.23 -5.14
N GLU A 60 -24.92 -1.04 -4.83
CA GLU A 60 -24.41 -1.68 -3.60
C GLU A 60 -23.10 -2.46 -3.83
N ASP A 61 -22.65 -2.52 -5.07
CA ASP A 61 -21.45 -3.27 -5.46
C ASP A 61 -20.20 -2.39 -5.46
N VAL A 62 -19.06 -3.05 -5.20
CA VAL A 62 -17.74 -2.43 -5.23
C VAL A 62 -16.88 -3.13 -6.29
N TYR A 63 -16.24 -2.34 -7.12
CA TYR A 63 -15.40 -2.78 -8.22
C TYR A 63 -14.01 -2.18 -8.09
N VAL A 64 -12.99 -2.94 -8.49
CA VAL A 64 -11.62 -2.44 -8.59
C VAL A 64 -11.15 -2.57 -10.03
N GLY A 65 -10.90 -1.43 -10.65
CA GLY A 65 -10.20 -1.35 -11.93
C GLY A 65 -8.70 -1.40 -11.70
N ILE A 66 -8.01 -2.30 -12.39
CA ILE A 66 -6.56 -2.45 -12.32
C ILE A 66 -6.00 -2.19 -13.70
N ALA A 67 -5.25 -1.11 -13.85
CA ALA A 67 -4.58 -0.77 -15.09
C ALA A 67 -3.09 -1.10 -15.01
N SER A 68 -2.56 -1.78 -16.02
CA SER A 68 -1.15 -2.14 -16.12
C SER A 68 -0.54 -1.64 -17.42
N PHE A 69 0.65 -1.01 -17.32
CA PHE A 69 1.47 -0.64 -18.47
C PHE A 69 2.33 -1.81 -18.98
N ALA A 70 2.41 -2.90 -18.23
CA ALA A 70 2.93 -4.18 -18.69
C ALA A 70 1.76 -5.10 -19.04
N GLU A 71 1.94 -6.02 -20.00
CA GLU A 71 0.95 -7.03 -20.34
C GLU A 71 0.78 -8.07 -19.21
N CYS A 72 0.41 -7.62 -18.02
CA CYS A 72 0.00 -8.48 -16.93
C CYS A 72 -1.49 -8.75 -17.07
N LEU A 73 -1.81 -9.86 -17.66
CA LEU A 73 -3.17 -10.35 -17.80
C LEU A 73 -3.64 -10.98 -16.50
N LEU A 74 -4.74 -10.49 -15.96
CA LEU A 74 -5.57 -11.27 -15.06
C LEU A 74 -6.34 -12.27 -15.92
N ASP A 75 -5.64 -13.27 -16.49
CA ASP A 75 -6.29 -14.36 -17.20
C ASP A 75 -6.95 -15.29 -16.18
N GLY A 76 -8.23 -15.03 -15.86
CA GLY A 76 -9.15 -16.01 -15.29
C GLY A 76 -8.68 -16.78 -14.04
N THR A 77 -7.52 -16.41 -13.47
CA THR A 77 -7.06 -16.99 -12.21
C THR A 77 -7.79 -16.30 -11.09
N ASP A 78 -8.51 -17.06 -10.30
CA ASP A 78 -9.16 -16.64 -9.08
C ASP A 78 -8.15 -15.87 -8.23
N ILE A 79 -8.32 -14.54 -8.14
CA ILE A 79 -7.44 -13.71 -7.30
C ILE A 79 -7.60 -14.16 -5.84
N CYS A 80 -8.82 -14.43 -5.43
CA CYS A 80 -9.25 -15.17 -4.24
C CYS A 80 -10.78 -15.27 -4.27
N ASP A 81 -11.36 -16.06 -3.38
CA ASP A 81 -12.80 -16.27 -3.26
C ASP A 81 -13.62 -14.98 -3.04
N ASP A 82 -12.95 -13.90 -2.59
CA ASP A 82 -13.60 -12.61 -2.34
C ASP A 82 -13.80 -11.77 -3.61
N PHE A 83 -13.24 -12.16 -4.75
CA PHE A 83 -13.29 -11.35 -5.98
C PHE A 83 -13.57 -12.20 -7.21
N ASP A 84 -14.46 -11.70 -8.07
CA ASP A 84 -14.70 -12.25 -9.39
C ASP A 84 -14.13 -11.35 -10.47
N CYS A 85 -13.57 -11.94 -11.53
CA CYS A 85 -13.26 -11.23 -12.75
C CYS A 85 -14.55 -10.75 -13.39
N TYR A 86 -14.63 -9.47 -13.73
CA TYR A 86 -15.80 -8.88 -14.34
C TYR A 86 -15.45 -8.36 -15.74
N GLU A 87 -16.36 -8.58 -16.69
CA GLU A 87 -16.18 -8.07 -18.04
C GLU A 87 -16.17 -6.54 -18.02
N ILE A 88 -15.15 -5.95 -18.66
CA ILE A 88 -15.06 -4.51 -18.75
C ILE A 88 -15.99 -3.99 -19.81
N THR A 89 -16.86 -3.06 -19.42
CA THR A 89 -17.79 -2.37 -20.32
C THR A 89 -17.39 -0.91 -20.48
N ALA A 90 -17.92 -0.23 -21.50
CA ALA A 90 -17.59 1.16 -21.80
C ALA A 90 -17.65 2.10 -20.57
N PRO A 91 -18.71 2.08 -19.72
CA PRO A 91 -18.80 2.97 -18.57
C PRO A 91 -17.69 2.74 -17.52
N PHE A 92 -17.37 1.47 -17.22
CA PHE A 92 -16.29 1.16 -16.30
C PHE A 92 -14.92 1.51 -16.87
N TRP A 93 -14.70 1.24 -18.16
CA TRP A 93 -13.47 1.62 -18.85
C TRP A 93 -13.25 3.14 -18.78
N LEU A 94 -14.25 3.94 -19.13
CA LEU A 94 -14.21 5.41 -19.07
C LEU A 94 -13.91 5.90 -17.66
N ALA A 95 -14.60 5.35 -16.65
CA ALA A 95 -14.38 5.71 -15.25
C ALA A 95 -12.95 5.42 -14.80
N ILE A 96 -12.42 4.24 -15.15
CA ILE A 96 -11.06 3.83 -14.75
C ILE A 96 -10.01 4.70 -15.43
N VAL A 97 -10.14 4.94 -16.74
CA VAL A 97 -9.23 5.81 -17.48
C VAL A 97 -9.23 7.22 -16.89
N TYR A 98 -10.40 7.76 -16.61
CA TYR A 98 -10.55 9.12 -16.07
C TYR A 98 -10.01 9.25 -14.65
N TYR A 99 -10.54 8.46 -13.71
CA TYR A 99 -10.18 8.56 -12.30
C TYR A 99 -8.77 8.06 -12.00
N GLY A 100 -8.31 7.02 -12.71
CA GLY A 100 -6.94 6.51 -12.64
C GLY A 100 -5.92 7.46 -13.28
N ASN A 101 -6.40 8.52 -13.95
CA ASN A 101 -5.57 9.47 -14.69
C ASN A 101 -4.59 8.77 -15.64
N LEU A 102 -5.08 7.71 -16.34
CA LEU A 102 -4.26 6.87 -17.20
C LEU A 102 -3.74 7.69 -18.39
N ARG A 103 -2.46 7.56 -18.66
CA ARG A 103 -1.80 8.21 -19.81
C ARG A 103 -1.94 7.32 -21.03
N VAL A 104 -1.83 7.95 -22.19
CA VAL A 104 -1.65 7.24 -23.47
C VAL A 104 -0.32 6.48 -23.39
N LEU A 105 -0.28 5.28 -23.94
CA LEU A 105 0.92 4.45 -24.00
C LEU A 105 2.03 5.14 -24.78
N ASP A 106 3.26 5.08 -24.26
CA ASP A 106 4.43 5.68 -24.92
C ASP A 106 4.73 5.06 -26.30
N SER A 107 4.25 3.85 -26.55
CA SER A 107 4.35 3.16 -27.83
C SER A 107 3.39 3.70 -28.91
N VAL A 108 2.40 4.50 -28.52
CA VAL A 108 1.40 5.06 -29.44
C VAL A 108 1.93 6.30 -30.11
N THR A 109 1.96 6.31 -31.42
CA THR A 109 2.38 7.44 -32.23
C THR A 109 1.22 8.39 -32.51
N LYS A 110 1.53 9.68 -32.75
CA LYS A 110 0.51 10.65 -33.19
C LYS A 110 -0.21 10.20 -34.47
N TYR A 111 0.51 9.51 -35.37
CA TYR A 111 -0.07 9.02 -36.62
C TYR A 111 -1.19 8.00 -36.37
N GLN A 112 -0.96 7.04 -35.47
CA GLN A 112 -1.98 6.05 -35.08
C GLN A 112 -3.23 6.69 -34.48
N ILE A 113 -3.05 7.76 -33.69
CA ILE A 113 -4.18 8.52 -33.15
C ILE A 113 -4.92 9.25 -34.27
N MET A 114 -4.21 9.88 -35.18
CA MET A 114 -4.82 10.63 -36.30
C MET A 114 -5.53 9.72 -37.33
N GLU A 115 -5.09 8.48 -37.48
CA GLU A 115 -5.80 7.49 -38.31
C GLU A 115 -7.19 7.17 -37.75
N LEU A 116 -7.36 7.24 -36.42
CA LEU A 116 -8.68 6.99 -35.80
C LEU A 116 -9.44 8.31 -35.59
N ILE A 117 -8.78 9.35 -35.12
CA ILE A 117 -9.39 10.66 -34.80
C ILE A 117 -9.01 11.64 -35.89
N ASP A 118 -9.85 11.78 -36.91
CA ASP A 118 -9.65 12.73 -37.98
C ASP A 118 -9.83 14.18 -37.44
N PRO A 119 -8.77 15.01 -37.40
CA PRO A 119 -8.89 16.39 -36.96
C PRO A 119 -9.67 17.28 -37.88
N ASP A 120 -9.78 16.89 -39.16
CA ASP A 120 -10.45 17.64 -40.22
C ASP A 120 -11.92 17.22 -40.44
N ALA A 121 -12.42 16.29 -39.62
CA ALA A 121 -13.82 15.88 -39.69
C ALA A 121 -14.77 17.06 -39.49
N ASN A 122 -15.65 17.27 -40.46
CA ASN A 122 -16.63 18.36 -40.46
C ASN A 122 -17.86 18.09 -39.60
N ASP A 123 -17.92 16.92 -38.96
CA ASP A 123 -19.07 16.52 -38.15
C ASP A 123 -19.10 17.32 -36.82
N ASP A 124 -20.29 17.69 -36.38
CA ASP A 124 -20.49 18.41 -35.11
C ASP A 124 -20.19 17.53 -33.93
N VAL A 125 -20.43 16.20 -34.01
CA VAL A 125 -20.18 15.17 -33.00
C VAL A 125 -19.71 13.89 -33.66
N ILE A 126 -18.57 13.36 -33.19
CA ILE A 126 -17.98 12.11 -33.67
C ILE A 126 -18.09 11.06 -32.57
N ASN A 127 -18.75 9.94 -32.86
CA ASN A 127 -18.97 8.84 -31.94
C ASN A 127 -17.95 7.73 -32.16
N TYR A 128 -17.30 7.31 -31.07
CA TYR A 128 -16.36 6.20 -31.06
C TYR A 128 -16.85 5.06 -30.16
N GLN A 129 -16.51 3.83 -30.52
CA GLN A 129 -16.63 2.69 -29.61
C GLN A 129 -15.41 2.68 -28.68
N TYR A 130 -15.61 2.32 -27.40
CA TYR A 130 -14.48 2.31 -26.45
C TYR A 130 -13.40 1.29 -26.84
N GLU A 131 -13.77 0.21 -27.54
CA GLU A 131 -12.85 -0.79 -28.09
C GLU A 131 -11.82 -0.19 -29.05
N GLN A 132 -12.19 0.85 -29.77
CA GLN A 132 -11.28 1.55 -30.68
C GLN A 132 -10.26 2.38 -29.92
N LEU A 133 -10.62 2.87 -28.73
CA LEU A 133 -9.76 3.71 -27.90
C LEU A 133 -8.87 2.92 -26.97
N LYS A 134 -9.30 1.72 -26.53
CA LYS A 134 -8.57 0.92 -25.54
C LYS A 134 -7.14 0.60 -25.95
N GLN A 135 -6.84 0.51 -27.26
CA GLN A 135 -5.51 0.25 -27.78
C GLN A 135 -4.49 1.38 -27.47
N PHE A 136 -4.96 2.57 -27.14
CA PHE A 136 -4.12 3.71 -26.84
C PHE A 136 -3.78 3.85 -25.35
N PHE A 137 -4.47 3.10 -24.50
CA PHE A 137 -4.33 3.15 -23.04
C PHE A 137 -3.79 1.84 -22.48
N PRO A 138 -3.28 1.84 -21.26
CA PRO A 138 -2.86 0.62 -20.58
C PRO A 138 -3.97 -0.44 -20.57
N TYR A 139 -3.56 -1.71 -20.52
CA TYR A 139 -4.51 -2.79 -20.32
C TYR A 139 -5.25 -2.61 -18.99
N ILE A 140 -6.55 -2.81 -18.99
CA ILE A 140 -7.40 -2.66 -17.81
C ILE A 140 -8.12 -3.97 -17.54
N SER A 141 -8.02 -4.47 -16.31
CA SER A 141 -8.84 -5.54 -15.76
C SER A 141 -9.84 -4.96 -14.77
N LEU A 142 -11.00 -5.57 -14.66
CA LEU A 142 -12.03 -5.21 -13.71
C LEU A 142 -12.35 -6.42 -12.84
N ILE A 143 -12.32 -6.23 -11.52
CA ILE A 143 -12.74 -7.23 -10.55
C ILE A 143 -13.87 -6.68 -9.70
N LYS A 144 -14.82 -7.54 -9.37
CA LYS A 144 -15.95 -7.24 -8.49
C LYS A 144 -15.69 -7.88 -7.12
N TYR A 145 -15.92 -7.15 -6.06
CA TYR A 145 -15.87 -7.67 -4.70
C TYR A 145 -17.16 -8.41 -4.37
N ASN A 146 -17.07 -9.68 -3.98
CA ASN A 146 -18.19 -10.57 -3.68
C ASN A 146 -18.59 -10.58 -2.21
N GLY A 147 -17.75 -10.05 -1.34
CA GLY A 147 -18.04 -9.98 0.08
C GLY A 147 -19.13 -8.94 0.41
N VAL A 148 -19.58 -8.95 1.63
CA VAL A 148 -20.50 -7.93 2.14
C VAL A 148 -19.79 -6.59 2.12
N VAL A 149 -20.34 -5.60 1.43
CA VAL A 149 -19.81 -4.24 1.42
C VAL A 149 -20.09 -3.60 2.78
N GLU A 150 -19.13 -3.79 3.70
CA GLU A 150 -19.19 -3.17 5.01
C GLU A 150 -19.01 -1.65 4.92
N GLN A 151 -19.60 -0.94 5.87
CA GLN A 151 -19.42 0.51 5.98
C GLN A 151 -17.93 0.89 6.09
N SER A 152 -17.10 0.00 6.63
CA SER A 152 -15.64 0.17 6.72
C SER A 152 -14.95 0.37 5.38
N ILE A 153 -15.43 -0.26 4.29
CA ILE A 153 -14.90 -0.08 2.92
C ILE A 153 -15.19 1.35 2.42
N ILE A 154 -16.37 1.86 2.75
CA ILE A 154 -16.79 3.20 2.35
C ILE A 154 -16.06 4.27 3.18
N ASP A 155 -15.89 4.02 4.48
CA ASP A 155 -15.23 4.96 5.39
C ASP A 155 -13.71 4.98 5.21
N TYR A 156 -13.13 3.84 4.80
CA TYR A 156 -11.67 3.66 4.65
C TYR A 156 -11.30 3.03 3.30
N PRO A 157 -11.72 3.63 2.18
CA PRO A 157 -11.48 3.08 0.84
C PRO A 157 -9.99 2.92 0.52
N GLU A 158 -9.13 3.78 1.08
CA GLU A 158 -7.68 3.72 0.90
C GLU A 158 -7.06 2.45 1.50
N LEU A 159 -7.59 1.97 2.61
CA LEU A 159 -7.10 0.74 3.23
C LEU A 159 -7.53 -0.49 2.43
N PHE A 160 -8.79 -0.48 1.99
CA PHE A 160 -9.33 -1.56 1.16
C PHE A 160 -8.57 -1.71 -0.16
N ILE A 161 -8.37 -0.60 -0.90
CA ILE A 161 -7.65 -0.64 -2.18
C ILE A 161 -6.18 -1.07 -2.02
N LYS A 162 -5.52 -0.70 -0.91
CA LYS A 162 -4.16 -1.17 -0.59
C LYS A 162 -4.13 -2.68 -0.33
N LYS A 163 -5.14 -3.20 0.37
CA LYS A 163 -5.25 -4.63 0.62
C LYS A 163 -5.48 -5.39 -0.68
N VAL A 164 -6.32 -4.87 -1.57
CA VAL A 164 -6.53 -5.44 -2.91
C VAL A 164 -5.24 -5.40 -3.74
N ALA A 165 -4.53 -4.27 -3.72
CA ALA A 165 -3.24 -4.15 -4.42
C ALA A 165 -2.20 -5.16 -3.89
N LEU A 166 -2.11 -5.34 -2.57
CA LEU A 166 -1.22 -6.34 -1.98
C LEU A 166 -1.59 -7.75 -2.44
N LEU A 167 -2.89 -8.10 -2.43
CA LEU A 167 -3.36 -9.38 -2.92
C LEU A 167 -2.98 -9.59 -4.39
N PHE A 168 -3.24 -8.59 -5.23
CA PHE A 168 -2.87 -8.61 -6.64
C PHE A 168 -1.38 -8.91 -6.82
N PHE A 169 -0.50 -8.17 -6.14
CA PHE A 169 0.95 -8.42 -6.26
C PHE A 169 1.40 -9.75 -5.67
N LEU A 170 0.67 -10.33 -4.72
CA LEU A 170 0.96 -11.66 -4.18
C LEU A 170 0.52 -12.81 -5.10
N THR A 171 -0.42 -12.55 -6.00
CA THR A 171 -0.92 -13.55 -6.96
C THR A 171 -0.26 -13.45 -8.32
N GLN A 172 0.28 -12.28 -8.66
CA GLN A 172 0.92 -12.03 -9.97
C GLN A 172 2.45 -12.08 -9.87
N GLU A 173 3.01 -13.29 -9.89
CA GLU A 173 4.47 -13.52 -9.81
C GLU A 173 5.25 -12.78 -10.90
N CYS A 174 4.65 -12.55 -12.07
CA CYS A 174 5.26 -11.77 -13.16
C CYS A 174 5.55 -10.31 -12.79
N THR A 175 4.98 -9.80 -11.69
CA THR A 175 5.24 -8.44 -11.19
C THR A 175 6.49 -8.36 -10.32
N TRP A 176 7.03 -9.49 -9.86
CA TRP A 176 8.19 -9.51 -8.99
C TRP A 176 9.49 -9.36 -9.77
N ASN A 177 10.36 -8.49 -9.27
CA ASN A 177 11.71 -8.35 -9.83
C ASN A 177 12.73 -9.24 -9.12
N LEU A 178 12.38 -9.77 -7.94
CA LEU A 178 13.23 -10.63 -7.14
C LEU A 178 12.71 -12.07 -7.14
N PRO A 179 13.59 -13.07 -7.18
CA PRO A 179 13.22 -14.48 -7.16
C PRO A 179 12.90 -14.92 -5.71
N PHE A 180 11.70 -14.59 -5.25
CA PHE A 180 11.20 -15.04 -3.94
C PHE A 180 10.97 -16.56 -3.95
N ASP A 181 11.46 -17.25 -2.91
CA ASP A 181 11.14 -18.67 -2.72
C ASP A 181 9.72 -18.87 -2.17
N ASN A 182 9.22 -20.10 -2.24
CA ASN A 182 7.86 -20.45 -1.76
C ASN A 182 7.66 -20.15 -0.27
N ASN A 183 8.71 -20.21 0.56
CA ASN A 183 8.61 -19.90 1.97
C ASN A 183 8.45 -18.40 2.19
N THR A 184 9.17 -17.58 1.44
CA THR A 184 9.06 -16.12 1.46
C THR A 184 7.68 -15.67 1.00
N VAL A 185 7.19 -16.22 -0.12
CA VAL A 185 5.81 -15.95 -0.60
C VAL A 185 4.77 -16.36 0.44
N SER A 186 4.95 -17.53 1.06
CA SER A 186 4.08 -17.99 2.15
C SER A 186 4.08 -17.04 3.35
N ALA A 187 5.23 -16.47 3.71
CA ALA A 187 5.33 -15.49 4.80
C ALA A 187 4.58 -14.18 4.45
N TYR A 188 4.70 -13.67 3.23
CA TYR A 188 3.89 -12.53 2.76
C TYR A 188 2.39 -12.83 2.80
N LYS A 189 1.96 -14.02 2.34
CA LYS A 189 0.55 -14.43 2.39
C LYS A 189 0.03 -14.53 3.82
N LYS A 190 0.83 -15.02 4.76
CA LYS A 190 0.49 -15.01 6.19
C LYS A 190 0.24 -13.61 6.70
N PHE A 191 1.14 -12.66 6.39
CA PHE A 191 0.95 -11.26 6.75
C PHE A 191 -0.34 -10.69 6.15
N TYR A 192 -0.62 -10.94 4.85
CA TYR A 192 -1.87 -10.53 4.21
C TYR A 192 -3.11 -11.00 4.97
N ASN A 193 -3.13 -12.27 5.40
CA ASN A 193 -4.25 -12.86 6.14
C ASN A 193 -4.46 -12.24 7.53
N CYS A 194 -3.41 -11.65 8.11
CA CYS A 194 -3.49 -10.95 9.40
C CYS A 194 -4.05 -9.53 9.29
N ILE A 195 -4.10 -8.94 8.08
CA ILE A 195 -4.57 -7.57 7.87
C ILE A 195 -6.10 -7.53 7.87
N GLY A 196 -6.69 -7.00 8.95
CA GLY A 196 -8.11 -6.65 8.97
C GLY A 196 -8.40 -5.37 8.17
N LEU A 197 -9.61 -5.23 7.63
CA LEU A 197 -10.05 -4.03 6.88
C LEU A 197 -10.15 -2.77 7.76
N THR A 198 -10.10 -2.92 9.08
CA THR A 198 -10.27 -1.81 10.04
C THR A 198 -8.95 -1.28 10.61
N HIS A 199 -7.82 -1.93 10.35
CA HIS A 199 -6.54 -1.62 10.99
C HIS A 199 -5.65 -0.72 10.14
N ARG A 200 -5.73 0.59 10.33
CA ARG A 200 -4.92 1.61 9.63
C ARG A 200 -3.41 1.55 9.93
N ALA A 201 -3.03 0.88 11.01
CA ALA A 201 -1.65 0.88 11.47
C ALA A 201 -0.71 -0.03 10.67
N TYR A 202 -1.26 -0.97 9.88
CA TYR A 202 -0.44 -1.88 9.10
C TYR A 202 0.31 -1.17 7.97
N PRO A 203 1.61 -1.45 7.80
CA PRO A 203 2.47 -0.76 6.83
C PRO A 203 2.36 -1.37 5.42
N ILE A 204 1.14 -1.49 4.88
CA ILE A 204 0.87 -2.17 3.62
C ILE A 204 1.70 -1.58 2.47
N ASP A 205 1.87 -0.26 2.42
CA ASP A 205 2.67 0.39 1.38
C ASP A 205 4.13 -0.08 1.37
N ASN A 206 4.74 -0.26 2.54
CA ASN A 206 6.11 -0.77 2.63
C ASN A 206 6.19 -2.24 2.23
N ILE A 207 5.18 -3.04 2.59
CA ILE A 207 5.11 -4.45 2.17
C ILE A 207 4.98 -4.55 0.65
N ILE A 208 4.11 -3.76 0.03
CA ILE A 208 4.00 -3.72 -1.45
C ILE A 208 5.31 -3.28 -2.08
N ARG A 209 5.96 -2.23 -1.56
CA ARG A 209 7.25 -1.77 -2.08
C ARG A 209 8.35 -2.81 -1.94
N SER A 210 8.33 -3.61 -0.88
CA SER A 210 9.29 -4.71 -0.73
C SER A 210 9.09 -5.79 -1.79
N LEU A 211 7.85 -6.15 -2.14
CA LEU A 211 7.54 -7.09 -3.22
C LEU A 211 7.96 -6.56 -4.60
N LEU A 212 7.81 -5.26 -4.83
CA LEU A 212 8.13 -4.60 -6.11
C LEU A 212 9.60 -4.13 -6.19
N SER A 213 10.42 -4.42 -5.19
CA SER A 213 11.83 -4.02 -5.18
C SER A 213 12.62 -4.73 -6.26
N THR A 214 13.58 -4.00 -6.86
CA THR A 214 14.48 -4.54 -7.88
C THR A 214 15.76 -5.15 -7.29
N GLU A 215 16.04 -4.86 -6.03
CA GLU A 215 17.22 -5.32 -5.31
C GLU A 215 16.86 -5.80 -3.91
N TRP A 216 17.53 -6.84 -3.44
CA TRP A 216 17.34 -7.40 -2.10
C TRP A 216 17.56 -6.37 -0.98
N ARG A 217 18.49 -5.44 -1.17
CA ARG A 217 18.78 -4.37 -0.20
C ARG A 217 17.57 -3.47 0.01
N PHE A 218 16.91 -3.07 -1.05
CA PHE A 218 15.71 -2.23 -0.95
C PHE A 218 14.52 -3.01 -0.37
N CYS A 219 14.35 -4.27 -0.77
CA CYS A 219 13.35 -5.15 -0.19
C CYS A 219 13.53 -5.24 1.34
N PHE A 220 14.76 -5.52 1.80
CA PHE A 220 15.08 -5.58 3.22
C PHE A 220 14.79 -4.25 3.94
N LEU A 221 15.20 -3.11 3.38
CA LEU A 221 14.98 -1.79 4.00
C LEU A 221 13.50 -1.45 4.12
N GLU A 222 12.68 -1.76 3.12
CA GLU A 222 11.23 -1.51 3.20
C GLU A 222 10.58 -2.34 4.32
N LEU A 223 10.98 -3.60 4.48
CA LEU A 223 10.51 -4.43 5.59
C LEU A 223 11.07 -3.95 6.95
N TYR A 224 12.34 -3.57 7.00
CA TYR A 224 12.93 -3.05 8.24
C TYR A 224 12.21 -1.76 8.72
N ARG A 225 11.81 -0.88 7.80
CA ARG A 225 10.98 0.29 8.13
C ARG A 225 9.64 -0.09 8.78
N CYS A 226 9.08 -1.25 8.45
CA CYS A 226 7.89 -1.75 9.13
C CYS A 226 8.20 -2.09 10.58
N VAL A 227 9.37 -2.68 10.85
CA VAL A 227 9.83 -2.97 12.22
C VAL A 227 10.12 -1.69 13.00
N GLU A 228 10.79 -0.70 12.39
CA GLU A 228 11.06 0.61 13.02
C GLU A 228 9.78 1.32 13.49
N ARG A 229 8.67 1.13 12.81
CA ARG A 229 7.36 1.69 13.22
C ARG A 229 6.81 1.10 14.52
N LEU A 230 7.32 -0.03 14.98
CA LEU A 230 6.94 -0.63 16.25
C LEU A 230 7.69 0.00 17.44
N TYR A 231 8.86 0.60 17.22
CA TYR A 231 9.69 1.21 18.28
C TYR A 231 8.96 2.27 19.10
N PRO A 232 8.29 3.28 18.48
CA PRO A 232 7.54 4.28 19.24
C PRO A 232 6.43 3.69 20.09
N ILE A 233 5.81 2.59 19.65
CA ILE A 233 4.67 1.97 20.34
C ILE A 233 5.12 1.40 21.67
N GLU A 234 6.29 0.75 21.70
CA GLU A 234 6.87 0.22 22.94
C GLU A 234 7.29 1.35 23.88
N GLN A 235 7.97 2.37 23.38
CA GLN A 235 8.34 3.55 24.15
C GLN A 235 7.13 4.28 24.73
N PHE A 236 6.06 4.50 23.94
CA PHE A 236 4.83 5.11 24.42
C PHE A 236 4.12 4.26 25.47
N SER A 237 4.18 2.96 25.37
CA SER A 237 3.61 2.05 26.37
C SER A 237 4.22 2.26 27.76
N ASP A 238 5.51 2.46 27.82
CA ASP A 238 6.20 2.71 29.10
C ASP A 238 5.93 4.11 29.64
N ILE A 239 5.82 5.10 28.76
CA ILE A 239 5.43 6.47 29.14
C ILE A 239 4.01 6.48 29.69
N LEU A 240 3.06 5.79 29.05
CA LEU A 240 1.67 5.71 29.55
C LEU A 240 1.60 5.05 30.93
N LYS A 241 2.34 3.96 31.16
CA LYS A 241 2.42 3.32 32.51
C LYS A 241 2.99 4.27 33.55
N LEU A 242 3.97 5.09 33.18
CA LEU A 242 4.56 6.07 34.10
C LEU A 242 3.56 7.19 34.43
N LEU A 243 2.79 7.68 33.44
CA LEU A 243 1.72 8.68 33.64
C LEU A 243 0.60 8.13 34.54
N GLU A 244 0.18 6.88 34.32
CA GLU A 244 -0.82 6.21 35.16
C GLU A 244 -0.35 6.07 36.61
N ASN A 245 0.97 5.96 36.86
CA ASN A 245 1.56 5.88 38.19
C ASN A 245 1.86 7.26 38.84
N GLY A 246 1.46 8.36 38.23
CA GLY A 246 1.56 9.70 38.83
C GLY A 246 2.95 10.33 38.80
N PHE A 247 3.82 9.92 37.90
CA PHE A 247 5.15 10.52 37.72
C PHE A 247 5.06 11.96 37.16
N PHE A 248 5.96 12.82 37.65
CA PHE A 248 6.06 14.21 37.22
C PHE A 248 6.65 14.30 35.80
N ILE A 249 6.24 15.35 35.04
CA ILE A 249 6.69 15.62 33.66
C ILE A 249 8.23 15.67 33.55
N THR A 250 8.93 16.15 34.56
CA THR A 250 10.41 16.18 34.61
C THR A 250 11.03 14.79 34.60
N GLU A 251 10.51 13.87 35.39
CA GLU A 251 10.97 12.47 35.41
C GLU A 251 10.63 11.75 34.09
N LEU A 252 9.50 12.11 33.49
CA LEU A 252 9.12 11.62 32.16
C LEU A 252 10.11 12.10 31.07
N ILE A 253 10.49 13.38 31.10
CA ILE A 253 11.45 13.95 30.15
C ILE A 253 12.85 13.32 30.37
N GLU A 254 13.29 13.16 31.59
CA GLU A 254 14.58 12.52 31.91
C GLU A 254 14.58 11.05 31.44
N ARG A 255 13.51 10.30 31.73
CA ARG A 255 13.38 8.91 31.25
C ARG A 255 13.23 8.83 29.75
N PHE A 256 12.55 9.79 29.10
CA PHE A 256 12.46 9.87 27.63
C PHE A 256 13.83 10.17 27.00
N ILE A 257 14.64 11.02 27.62
CA ILE A 257 16.01 11.30 27.18
C ILE A 257 16.93 10.09 27.45
N LEU A 258 16.77 9.42 28.60
CA LEU A 258 17.51 8.22 28.97
C LEU A 258 17.02 6.98 28.20
N SER A 259 15.72 6.92 27.85
CA SER A 259 15.10 5.86 27.06
C SER A 259 15.29 6.04 25.53
N ARG A 260 16.17 6.91 25.09
CA ARG A 260 16.87 6.72 23.80
C ARG A 260 17.72 5.44 23.92
N SER A 261 17.04 4.37 24.38
CA SER A 261 17.53 3.01 24.26
C SER A 261 17.98 2.87 22.82
N ARG A 262 19.20 2.45 22.64
CA ARG A 262 19.75 2.23 21.31
C ARG A 262 18.73 1.39 20.54
N GLU A 263 18.47 1.74 19.29
CA GLU A 263 17.51 1.02 18.41
C GLU A 263 17.64 -0.51 18.55
N ILE A 264 18.85 -0.99 18.76
CA ILE A 264 19.15 -2.40 18.99
C ILE A 264 18.46 -2.99 20.24
N ASN A 265 18.26 -2.22 21.31
CA ASN A 265 17.57 -2.71 22.50
C ASN A 265 16.07 -2.88 22.20
N LEU A 266 15.46 -1.90 21.51
CA LEU A 266 14.06 -1.97 21.09
C LEU A 266 13.82 -3.15 20.14
N LEU A 267 14.74 -3.36 19.18
CA LEU A 267 14.68 -4.50 18.30
C LEU A 267 14.81 -5.82 19.08
N THR A 268 15.69 -5.86 20.10
CA THR A 268 15.86 -7.04 20.97
C THR A 268 14.57 -7.35 21.72
N ASP A 269 13.89 -6.34 22.28
CA ASP A 269 12.63 -6.51 23.00
C ASP A 269 11.54 -7.03 22.06
N ILE A 270 11.43 -6.49 20.85
CA ILE A 270 10.51 -7.00 19.82
C ILE A 270 10.84 -8.45 19.47
N CYS A 271 12.12 -8.79 19.25
CA CYS A 271 12.53 -10.16 18.97
C CYS A 271 12.18 -11.14 20.11
N GLN A 272 12.30 -10.70 21.39
CA GLN A 272 11.87 -11.49 22.54
C GLN A 272 10.37 -11.75 22.54
N ILE A 273 9.56 -10.72 22.24
CA ILE A 273 8.10 -10.86 22.10
C ILE A 273 7.77 -11.87 21.01
N VAL A 274 8.42 -11.77 19.86
CA VAL A 274 8.22 -12.69 18.72
C VAL A 274 8.55 -14.12 19.13
N LEU A 275 9.72 -14.37 19.76
CA LEU A 275 10.10 -15.70 20.26
C LEU A 275 9.14 -16.26 21.29
N SER A 276 8.56 -15.42 22.14
CA SER A 276 7.61 -15.86 23.16
C SER A 276 6.27 -16.34 22.57
N LYS A 277 5.96 -15.94 21.34
CA LYS A 277 4.66 -16.18 20.69
C LYS A 277 4.72 -17.20 19.56
N SER A 278 5.87 -17.37 18.95
CA SER A 278 6.07 -18.34 17.87
C SER A 278 7.47 -18.90 17.88
N ASN A 279 7.63 -20.08 17.25
CA ASN A 279 8.95 -20.58 16.88
C ASN A 279 9.41 -19.82 15.63
N ALA A 280 9.78 -18.55 15.82
CA ALA A 280 10.24 -17.71 14.74
C ALA A 280 11.48 -18.30 14.07
N SER A 281 11.63 -17.98 12.79
CA SER A 281 12.71 -18.49 11.92
C SER A 281 14.12 -17.93 12.28
N PHE A 282 14.31 -17.40 13.50
CA PHE A 282 15.58 -16.78 13.92
C PHE A 282 16.77 -17.73 13.84
N ASP A 283 16.55 -19.03 14.12
CA ASP A 283 17.61 -20.03 14.03
C ASP A 283 18.23 -20.09 12.62
N LYS A 284 17.46 -19.76 11.59
CA LYS A 284 17.91 -19.75 10.20
C LYS A 284 18.93 -18.66 9.89
N LEU A 285 19.02 -17.61 10.72
CA LEU A 285 20.02 -16.54 10.58
C LEU A 285 21.44 -17.00 10.95
N PHE A 286 21.57 -18.18 11.56
CA PHE A 286 22.84 -18.62 12.14
C PHE A 286 23.25 -19.99 11.60
N VAL A 287 24.52 -20.11 11.27
CA VAL A 287 25.11 -21.38 10.82
C VAL A 287 25.28 -22.35 12.00
N GLU A 288 25.61 -21.82 13.20
CA GLU A 288 25.81 -22.61 14.40
C GLU A 288 24.62 -22.50 15.37
N PRO A 289 24.29 -23.57 16.09
CA PRO A 289 23.23 -23.53 17.09
C PRO A 289 23.53 -22.50 18.20
N ILE A 290 22.57 -21.68 18.50
CA ILE A 290 22.70 -20.64 19.54
C ILE A 290 21.87 -21.02 20.77
N ASN A 291 22.39 -20.67 21.97
CA ASN A 291 21.62 -20.80 23.18
C ASN A 291 20.30 -19.99 23.07
N LYS A 292 19.18 -20.66 23.38
CA LYS A 292 17.83 -20.09 23.27
C LYS A 292 17.68 -18.74 23.98
N GLU A 293 18.36 -18.54 25.12
CA GLU A 293 18.33 -17.28 25.88
C GLU A 293 18.97 -16.10 25.13
N LYS A 294 19.87 -16.38 24.17
CA LYS A 294 20.62 -15.35 23.42
C LYS A 294 20.12 -15.16 21.99
N ILE A 295 19.18 -15.99 21.53
CA ILE A 295 18.69 -15.95 20.13
C ILE A 295 18.14 -14.56 19.78
N ALA A 296 17.27 -13.99 20.61
CA ALA A 296 16.64 -12.70 20.35
C ALA A 296 17.66 -11.56 20.23
N SER A 297 18.59 -11.47 21.18
CA SER A 297 19.60 -10.41 21.17
C SER A 297 20.58 -10.57 20.00
N LYS A 298 20.94 -11.80 19.66
CA LYS A 298 21.83 -12.06 18.52
C LYS A 298 21.12 -11.82 17.19
N ALA A 299 19.85 -12.20 17.05
CA ALA A 299 19.03 -11.91 15.87
C ALA A 299 18.88 -10.40 15.68
N ALA A 300 18.54 -9.66 16.75
CA ALA A 300 18.46 -8.21 16.72
C ALA A 300 19.79 -7.57 16.30
N SER A 301 20.90 -7.99 16.87
CA SER A 301 22.24 -7.52 16.49
C SER A 301 22.55 -7.76 15.02
N THR A 302 22.27 -8.96 14.53
CA THR A 302 22.55 -9.34 13.14
C THR A 302 21.69 -8.54 12.15
N ILE A 303 20.38 -8.41 12.41
CA ILE A 303 19.45 -7.63 11.57
C ILE A 303 19.86 -6.15 11.58
N TYR A 304 20.18 -5.59 12.75
CA TYR A 304 20.60 -4.20 12.90
C TYR A 304 21.93 -3.90 12.19
N GLU A 305 22.87 -4.82 12.23
CA GLU A 305 24.14 -4.71 11.51
C GLU A 305 23.94 -4.69 10.00
N VAL A 306 23.11 -5.60 9.45
CA VAL A 306 22.75 -5.61 8.03
C VAL A 306 22.13 -4.28 7.62
N ARG A 307 21.15 -3.81 8.38
CA ARG A 307 20.49 -2.51 8.12
C ARG A 307 21.50 -1.36 8.07
N ASN A 308 22.40 -1.29 9.04
CA ASN A 308 23.39 -0.22 9.09
C ASN A 308 24.37 -0.27 7.92
N ARG A 309 24.82 -1.44 7.54
CA ARG A 309 25.70 -1.61 6.39
C ARG A 309 25.01 -1.19 5.09
N ILE A 310 23.75 -1.60 4.88
CA ILE A 310 22.97 -1.17 3.72
C ILE A 310 22.75 0.34 3.74
N ALA A 311 22.34 0.91 4.87
CA ALA A 311 22.03 2.34 4.99
C ALA A 311 23.25 3.26 4.79
N HIS A 312 24.46 2.77 5.08
CA HIS A 312 25.72 3.49 4.94
C HIS A 312 26.54 3.06 3.71
N ASP A 313 25.93 2.30 2.81
CA ASP A 313 26.57 1.78 1.59
C ASP A 313 27.93 1.07 1.86
N GLN A 314 28.00 0.38 3.00
CA GLN A 314 29.20 -0.37 3.37
C GLN A 314 29.18 -1.75 2.72
N VAL A 315 30.37 -2.29 2.46
CA VAL A 315 30.52 -3.66 1.96
C VAL A 315 29.92 -4.62 2.99
N ILE A 316 28.97 -5.43 2.56
CA ILE A 316 28.37 -6.49 3.36
C ILE A 316 29.26 -7.72 3.21
N ASP A 317 29.84 -8.21 4.31
CA ASP A 317 30.81 -9.34 4.30
C ASP A 317 30.18 -10.68 3.92
N PHE A 318 28.86 -10.79 3.97
CA PHE A 318 28.12 -11.91 3.46
C PHE A 318 27.41 -11.52 2.16
N ASN A 319 27.36 -12.45 1.24
CA ASN A 319 26.77 -12.23 -0.07
C ASN A 319 25.24 -12.09 0.04
N PHE A 320 24.77 -10.86 0.35
CA PHE A 320 23.35 -10.54 0.42
C PHE A 320 22.65 -10.64 -0.96
N GLU A 321 23.47 -10.76 -2.02
CA GLU A 321 22.97 -11.05 -3.35
C GLU A 321 22.68 -12.56 -3.53
N ASN A 322 23.12 -13.41 -2.59
CA ASN A 322 22.72 -14.80 -2.55
C ASN A 322 21.25 -14.91 -2.17
N GLU A 323 20.43 -15.38 -3.10
CA GLU A 323 18.98 -15.49 -3.00
C GLU A 323 18.53 -16.24 -1.74
N SER A 324 19.18 -17.33 -1.38
CA SER A 324 18.84 -18.13 -0.21
C SER A 324 19.07 -17.37 1.10
N ILE A 325 20.16 -16.61 1.18
CA ILE A 325 20.48 -15.79 2.35
C ILE A 325 19.47 -14.64 2.43
N ALA A 326 19.23 -13.94 1.33
CA ALA A 326 18.30 -12.83 1.26
C ALA A 326 16.87 -13.27 1.65
N ASN A 327 16.36 -14.35 1.06
CA ASN A 327 15.06 -14.92 1.40
C ASN A 327 14.95 -15.23 2.91
N THR A 328 16.03 -15.75 3.53
CA THR A 328 16.05 -16.02 4.97
C THR A 328 15.84 -14.76 5.80
N TYR A 329 16.53 -13.65 5.48
CA TYR A 329 16.32 -12.37 6.18
C TYR A 329 14.93 -11.79 5.96
N ILE A 330 14.41 -11.90 4.74
CA ILE A 330 13.06 -11.43 4.41
C ILE A 330 12.00 -12.19 5.22
N ILE A 331 12.10 -13.52 5.30
CA ILE A 331 11.18 -14.35 6.11
C ILE A 331 11.22 -13.93 7.58
N VAL A 332 12.43 -13.74 8.13
CA VAL A 332 12.59 -13.32 9.53
C VAL A 332 11.97 -11.95 9.79
N LEU A 333 12.16 -10.98 8.89
CA LEU A 333 11.53 -9.68 9.02
C LEU A 333 10.00 -9.76 8.92
N LEU A 334 9.48 -10.58 8.02
CA LEU A 334 8.03 -10.80 7.89
C LEU A 334 7.44 -11.45 9.14
N ASP A 335 8.12 -12.43 9.75
CA ASP A 335 7.72 -13.02 11.03
C ASP A 335 7.69 -11.96 12.15
N ILE A 336 8.70 -11.09 12.22
CA ILE A 336 8.74 -9.99 13.19
C ILE A 336 7.58 -9.02 12.96
N ILE A 337 7.31 -8.66 11.72
CA ILE A 337 6.24 -7.74 11.36
C ILE A 337 4.88 -8.35 11.70
N GLU A 338 4.59 -9.57 11.24
CA GLU A 338 3.32 -10.25 11.50
C GLU A 338 3.02 -10.29 13.00
N ILE A 339 3.93 -10.89 13.78
CA ILE A 339 3.73 -11.13 15.21
C ILE A 339 3.76 -9.81 16.00
N GLY A 340 4.66 -8.90 15.64
CA GLY A 340 4.76 -7.60 16.26
C GLY A 340 3.49 -6.77 16.10
N TYR A 341 2.96 -6.68 14.88
CA TYR A 341 1.71 -5.94 14.64
C TYR A 341 0.50 -6.58 15.32
N ILE A 342 0.39 -7.91 15.34
CA ILE A 342 -0.66 -8.61 16.11
C ILE A 342 -0.51 -8.30 17.62
N HIS A 343 0.73 -8.32 18.15
CA HIS A 343 0.97 -8.05 19.57
C HIS A 343 0.59 -6.63 19.97
N TYR A 344 0.96 -5.66 19.14
CA TYR A 344 0.74 -4.25 19.44
C TYR A 344 -0.61 -3.71 18.94
N GLN A 345 -1.43 -4.52 18.28
CA GLN A 345 -2.68 -4.11 17.67
C GLN A 345 -3.56 -3.26 18.60
N LYS A 346 -3.85 -3.75 19.82
CA LYS A 346 -4.67 -3.01 20.80
C LYS A 346 -4.05 -1.69 21.27
N LYS A 347 -2.72 -1.62 21.30
CA LYS A 347 -2.00 -0.38 21.65
C LYS A 347 -2.05 0.60 20.48
N MET A 348 -1.89 0.12 19.26
CA MET A 348 -1.98 0.92 18.04
C MET A 348 -3.36 1.52 17.84
N GLU A 349 -4.43 0.77 18.13
CA GLU A 349 -5.82 1.26 18.08
C GLU A 349 -6.05 2.43 19.05
N LYS A 350 -5.39 2.43 20.20
CA LYS A 350 -5.44 3.55 21.15
C LYS A 350 -4.66 4.78 20.66
N ILE A 351 -3.52 4.56 20.01
CA ILE A 351 -2.65 5.64 19.49
C ILE A 351 -3.21 6.21 18.19
N TYR A 352 -3.81 5.37 17.35
CA TYR A 352 -4.43 5.72 16.07
C TYR A 352 -5.92 5.40 16.08
N PRO A 353 -6.73 6.09 16.90
CA PRO A 353 -8.15 5.78 17.02
C PRO A 353 -8.86 5.91 15.68
N ILE A 354 -9.72 4.94 15.39
CA ILE A 354 -10.59 4.94 14.22
C ILE A 354 -11.50 6.17 14.33
N GLY A 355 -11.44 7.05 13.34
CA GLY A 355 -12.36 8.21 13.26
C GLY A 355 -11.75 9.61 13.40
N ILE A 356 -10.45 9.73 13.72
CA ILE A 356 -9.79 11.04 13.62
C ILE A 356 -9.36 11.22 12.15
N SER A 357 -10.22 11.84 11.35
CA SER A 357 -9.88 12.33 10.03
C SER A 357 -8.59 13.15 10.12
N SER A 358 -7.61 12.84 9.26
CA SER A 358 -6.37 13.61 9.11
C SER A 358 -6.58 15.10 8.75
N LYS A 359 -7.84 15.54 8.64
CA LYS A 359 -8.22 16.93 8.39
C LYS A 359 -8.24 17.83 9.64
N LYS A 360 -8.16 17.29 10.86
CA LYS A 360 -7.82 18.13 12.02
C LYS A 360 -6.30 18.34 12.03
N LYS A 361 -5.81 19.34 11.28
CA LYS A 361 -4.56 20.01 11.60
C LYS A 361 -4.71 20.47 13.05
N TYR A 362 -4.05 19.79 13.98
CA TYR A 362 -3.87 20.32 15.32
C TYR A 362 -3.12 21.64 15.18
N SER A 363 -3.81 22.73 15.31
CA SER A 363 -3.20 24.03 15.47
C SER A 363 -2.44 23.97 16.80
N ILE A 364 -1.12 24.11 16.74
CA ILE A 364 -0.22 24.20 17.91
C ILE A 364 -0.62 25.36 18.84
N LYS A 365 -1.64 26.15 18.52
CA LYS A 365 -2.12 27.28 19.29
C LYS A 365 -2.98 26.94 20.52
N GLU A 366 -3.37 25.69 20.74
CA GLU A 366 -4.19 25.30 21.90
C GLU A 366 -3.43 24.61 23.04
N LEU A 367 -2.12 24.48 22.94
CA LEU A 367 -1.27 24.22 24.09
C LEU A 367 -0.86 25.57 24.74
N THR A 368 -1.80 26.22 25.40
CA THR A 368 -1.48 27.25 26.39
C THR A 368 -0.71 26.57 27.52
N VAL A 369 0.62 26.70 27.47
CA VAL A 369 1.49 26.43 28.62
C VAL A 369 0.99 27.31 29.75
N PRO A 370 0.60 26.78 30.92
CA PRO A 370 0.27 27.62 32.06
C PRO A 370 1.52 28.46 32.37
N ASN A 371 1.34 29.76 32.53
CA ASN A 371 2.36 30.71 32.85
C ASN A 371 3.18 30.23 34.05
N LEU A 372 4.43 29.88 33.80
CA LEU A 372 5.47 29.77 34.83
C LEU A 372 5.90 31.20 35.24
N VAL A 373 5.04 31.85 36.00
CA VAL A 373 5.45 33.05 36.78
C VAL A 373 4.95 32.85 38.18
N ASP A 374 5.91 32.93 39.12
CA ASP A 374 5.83 32.96 40.58
C ASP A 374 6.32 31.70 41.33
N VAL A 375 7.65 31.49 41.26
CA VAL A 375 8.40 31.03 42.43
C VAL A 375 9.70 31.85 42.51
N GLN A 376 9.57 33.10 42.97
CA GLN A 376 10.58 33.82 43.69
C GLN A 376 9.93 34.35 44.99
N LYS A 377 10.08 33.60 46.06
CA LYS A 377 10.37 34.09 47.42
C LYS A 377 10.71 32.92 48.32
#